data_6a5efe205e6ad74adbd87b138820eb90
#
_entry.id   6a5efe205e6ad74adbd87b138820eb90
#
_cell.length_a   1.000
_cell.length_b   1.000
_cell.length_c   1.000
_cell.angle_alpha   90.00
_cell.angle_beta   90.00
_cell.angle_gamma   90.00
#
_symmetry.space_group_name_H-M   'P 1'
#
loop_
_entity.id
_entity.type
_entity.pdbx_description
1 polymer ?
#
loop_
_entity_poly.entity_id
_entity_poly.type
_entity_poly.pdbx_seq_one_letter_code
_entity_poly.pdbx_strand_id
1 'polypeptide(L)'
;MWFFVNRLSTTMILSVAVLLAASSASGTMDAQVATDAQTVGQLRLSRPVDHVGKMARETMIVEHPSGALFVAGYGESVPTLWKSDDRGKTWREVNVGSRADGAVGNSDVDLGVAPDGTLYFVTMEFNRKTFEGIGIFVGVSKDAGKKWTWTTLSETRFDDRPWIEVAPNGHAHVIWNDGAGVCHAVSGDGGTTWAESPRVHSAGGSSHLAIGPDGEVGVRITPASASGHKLDKDVDLIAVSIDNGKTWRKSRPPGTRVWMEMHDKALGSTAEHIRRWVEPIAWDAQGNLYSLWSQGRTVWLAQSKDKGQSWREWRILDALDGAYFPYLAADGPGDLAATWFSGPLGKLQANVSRISVPAIGTSPIVRIAAPFAPETWMEGEKPDKPRERDTGGEYFPIAFLRDGSVVVVTTIQDDQKNRFGFSFWRVE
;
A
#
# COMPACT_ATOMS: atom_id res chain seq x y z
N MET A 1 -7.51 60.18 67.95
CA MET A 1 -8.33 60.47 69.20
C MET A 1 -9.26 59.26 69.34
N TRP A 2 -8.98 58.50 70.43
CA TRP A 2 -9.83 57.52 71.10
C TRP A 2 -10.34 56.29 70.32
N PHE A 3 -9.78 55.04 70.52
CA PHE A 3 -10.07 54.01 71.53
C PHE A 3 -11.54 53.54 71.53
N PHE A 4 -11.83 52.28 71.23
CA PHE A 4 -12.16 51.24 72.24
C PHE A 4 -12.31 49.86 71.62
N VAL A 5 -11.68 48.96 72.20
CA VAL A 5 -11.70 47.50 72.35
C VAL A 5 -13.10 46.96 72.68
N ASN A 6 -13.56 45.86 72.14
CA ASN A 6 -13.83 44.62 72.89
C ASN A 6 -14.40 43.48 72.10
N ARG A 7 -13.73 42.36 72.20
CA ARG A 7 -14.10 40.98 72.62
C ARG A 7 -15.12 40.18 71.83
N LEU A 8 -14.58 39.13 71.29
CA LEU A 8 -14.91 37.65 71.39
C LEU A 8 -16.38 37.20 71.26
N SER A 9 -16.63 36.42 70.22
CA SER A 9 -17.35 35.15 70.41
C SER A 9 -16.95 34.19 69.31
N THR A 10 -16.44 33.09 69.74
CA THR A 10 -16.03 31.91 68.98
C THR A 10 -17.28 31.16 68.48
N THR A 11 -17.45 30.99 67.17
CA THR A 11 -18.34 29.95 66.65
C THR A 11 -17.58 29.21 65.57
N MET A 12 -17.22 28.01 65.90
CA MET A 12 -16.57 27.03 65.07
C MET A 12 -17.61 26.56 64.00
N ILE A 13 -17.48 26.97 62.77
CA ILE A 13 -18.22 26.35 61.65
C ILE A 13 -17.23 25.41 61.00
N LEU A 14 -17.46 24.12 61.16
CA LEU A 14 -16.80 23.02 60.44
C LEU A 14 -17.25 23.08 58.97
N SER A 15 -16.43 23.66 58.09
CA SER A 15 -16.63 23.54 56.66
C SER A 15 -15.94 22.24 56.20
N VAL A 16 -16.72 21.25 55.93
CA VAL A 16 -16.29 20.02 55.22
C VAL A 16 -16.02 20.41 53.77
N ALA A 17 -14.77 20.62 53.44
CA ALA A 17 -14.32 20.74 52.07
C ALA A 17 -14.32 19.31 51.46
N VAL A 18 -15.32 18.99 50.65
CA VAL A 18 -15.28 17.84 49.78
C VAL A 18 -14.29 18.16 48.67
N LEU A 19 -13.06 17.68 48.81
CA LEU A 19 -12.12 17.58 47.69
C LEU A 19 -12.66 16.52 46.70
N LEU A 20 -13.30 16.96 45.63
CA LEU A 20 -13.43 16.17 44.42
C LEU A 20 -12.04 16.03 43.80
N ALA A 21 -11.36 14.95 44.13
CA ALA A 21 -10.22 14.48 43.37
C ALA A 21 -10.72 14.05 42.00
N ALA A 22 -10.61 14.95 41.03
CA ALA A 22 -10.65 14.54 39.64
C ALA A 22 -9.41 13.69 39.38
N SER A 23 -9.52 12.38 39.49
CA SER A 23 -8.53 11.47 38.98
C SER A 23 -8.54 11.61 37.46
N SER A 24 -7.65 12.43 36.92
CA SER A 24 -7.21 12.31 35.54
C SER A 24 -6.55 10.93 35.45
N ALA A 25 -7.32 9.93 35.05
CA ALA A 25 -6.76 8.69 34.54
C ALA A 25 -6.06 9.06 33.22
N SER A 26 -4.81 9.49 33.32
CA SER A 26 -3.86 9.32 32.25
C SER A 26 -3.66 7.81 32.12
N GLY A 27 -4.50 7.19 31.32
CA GLY A 27 -4.25 5.83 30.85
C GLY A 27 -2.94 5.89 30.09
N THR A 28 -1.85 5.55 30.76
CA THR A 28 -0.68 5.02 30.10
C THR A 28 -1.21 3.82 29.33
N MET A 29 -1.40 3.98 28.01
CA MET A 29 -1.51 2.83 27.13
C MET A 29 -0.22 2.05 27.39
N ASP A 30 -0.33 0.91 28.07
CA ASP A 30 0.73 -0.07 28.14
C ASP A 30 1.12 -0.34 26.69
N ALA A 31 2.30 0.13 26.29
CA ALA A 31 2.90 -0.27 25.05
C ALA A 31 3.05 -1.79 25.13
N GLN A 32 2.15 -2.50 24.47
CA GLN A 32 2.17 -3.94 24.43
C GLN A 32 3.52 -4.34 23.82
N VAL A 33 4.37 -4.96 24.61
CA VAL A 33 5.73 -5.33 24.18
C VAL A 33 5.59 -6.16 22.90
N ALA A 34 6.19 -5.66 21.83
CA ALA A 34 6.19 -6.36 20.55
C ALA A 34 6.78 -7.75 20.73
N THR A 35 6.07 -8.77 20.32
CA THR A 35 6.53 -10.15 20.39
C THR A 35 7.01 -10.59 19.02
N ASP A 36 8.01 -11.48 19.00
CA ASP A 36 8.55 -11.99 17.75
C ASP A 36 7.59 -13.00 17.10
N ALA A 37 7.52 -12.98 15.79
CA ALA A 37 6.86 -14.03 15.02
C ALA A 37 7.69 -15.33 15.08
N GLN A 38 7.01 -16.46 14.93
CA GLN A 38 7.67 -17.75 14.82
C GLN A 38 7.90 -18.09 13.35
N THR A 39 9.15 -18.19 12.93
CA THR A 39 9.48 -18.70 11.59
C THR A 39 9.46 -20.21 11.59
N VAL A 40 8.55 -20.82 10.82
CA VAL A 40 8.39 -22.28 10.72
C VAL A 40 8.30 -22.71 9.26
N GLY A 41 9.19 -23.60 8.86
CA GLY A 41 9.18 -24.18 7.52
C GLY A 41 9.58 -23.21 6.41
N GLN A 42 9.67 -23.74 5.20
CA GLN A 42 10.06 -23.00 4.01
C GLN A 42 8.93 -23.09 2.97
N LEU A 43 8.58 -21.96 2.37
CA LEU A 43 7.72 -21.91 1.20
C LEU A 43 8.51 -22.32 -0.03
N ARG A 44 7.83 -22.88 -1.00
CA ARG A 44 8.38 -23.10 -2.35
C ARG A 44 7.75 -22.09 -3.30
N LEU A 45 8.56 -21.60 -4.21
CA LEU A 45 8.10 -20.88 -5.38
C LEU A 45 8.15 -21.80 -6.56
N SER A 46 7.16 -21.73 -7.42
CA SER A 46 7.21 -22.40 -8.73
C SER A 46 8.42 -21.91 -9.54
N ARG A 47 8.71 -22.56 -10.64
CA ARG A 47 9.55 -21.92 -11.66
C ARG A 47 8.81 -20.70 -12.19
N PRO A 48 9.52 -19.57 -12.47
CA PRO A 48 8.89 -18.41 -13.06
C PRO A 48 8.34 -18.73 -14.46
N VAL A 49 7.24 -18.09 -14.77
CA VAL A 49 6.73 -18.01 -16.15
C VAL A 49 7.01 -16.58 -16.61
N ASP A 50 8.02 -16.43 -17.44
CA ASP A 50 8.40 -15.13 -17.96
C ASP A 50 7.54 -14.77 -19.17
N HIS A 51 7.04 -13.55 -19.17
CA HIS A 51 6.47 -12.92 -20.34
C HIS A 51 7.34 -11.75 -20.76
N VAL A 52 7.93 -11.85 -21.94
CA VAL A 52 8.90 -10.89 -22.47
C VAL A 52 8.37 -10.27 -23.76
N GLY A 53 8.55 -8.96 -23.93
CA GLY A 53 8.15 -8.24 -25.15
C GLY A 53 8.04 -6.76 -24.93
N LYS A 54 7.27 -6.30 -23.97
CA LYS A 54 7.09 -4.88 -23.63
C LYS A 54 7.47 -4.63 -22.18
N MET A 55 7.87 -3.40 -21.89
CA MET A 55 8.17 -2.96 -20.54
C MET A 55 6.93 -3.08 -19.65
N ALA A 56 7.14 -3.63 -18.46
CA ALA A 56 6.11 -3.82 -17.43
C ALA A 56 6.69 -3.42 -16.06
N ARG A 57 6.86 -2.13 -15.85
CA ARG A 57 7.32 -1.62 -14.55
C ARG A 57 6.17 -1.55 -13.57
N GLU A 58 6.49 -1.73 -12.30
CA GLU A 58 5.54 -1.60 -11.18
C GLU A 58 4.25 -2.38 -11.44
N THR A 59 4.46 -3.66 -11.72
CA THR A 59 3.37 -4.56 -12.11
C THR A 59 2.32 -4.69 -11.01
N MET A 60 1.06 -4.87 -11.42
CA MET A 60 -0.07 -5.23 -10.56
C MET A 60 -0.77 -6.47 -11.11
N ILE A 61 -1.41 -7.24 -10.25
CA ILE A 61 -2.10 -8.48 -10.64
C ILE A 61 -3.44 -8.62 -9.97
N VAL A 62 -4.44 -9.06 -10.75
CA VAL A 62 -5.78 -9.42 -10.24
C VAL A 62 -6.30 -10.69 -10.90
N GLU A 63 -7.21 -11.39 -10.21
CA GLU A 63 -7.97 -12.51 -10.75
C GLU A 63 -9.41 -12.10 -11.04
N HIS A 64 -9.81 -12.25 -12.30
CA HIS A 64 -11.19 -12.07 -12.73
C HIS A 64 -12.09 -13.24 -12.27
N PRO A 65 -13.41 -13.05 -12.03
CA PRO A 65 -14.34 -14.12 -11.65
C PRO A 65 -14.37 -15.34 -12.59
N SER A 66 -13.96 -15.20 -13.85
CA SER A 66 -13.81 -16.31 -14.78
C SER A 66 -12.58 -17.20 -14.52
N GLY A 67 -11.72 -16.85 -13.56
CA GLY A 67 -10.42 -17.49 -13.32
C GLY A 67 -9.29 -16.98 -14.22
N ALA A 68 -9.56 -16.00 -15.10
CA ALA A 68 -8.51 -15.35 -15.88
C ALA A 68 -7.69 -14.41 -14.98
N LEU A 69 -6.37 -14.40 -15.19
CA LEU A 69 -5.48 -13.46 -14.50
C LEU A 69 -5.18 -12.28 -15.41
N PHE A 70 -5.04 -11.10 -14.80
CA PHE A 70 -4.61 -9.90 -15.49
C PHE A 70 -3.40 -9.31 -14.77
N VAL A 71 -2.38 -8.95 -15.55
CA VAL A 71 -1.19 -8.22 -15.09
C VAL A 71 -1.12 -6.90 -15.81
N ALA A 72 -1.03 -5.81 -15.07
CA ALA A 72 -0.78 -4.47 -15.59
C ALA A 72 0.67 -4.07 -15.36
N GLY A 73 1.15 -3.10 -16.14
CA GLY A 73 2.43 -2.45 -15.97
C GLY A 73 2.53 -1.21 -16.85
N TYR A 74 3.60 -0.47 -16.69
CA TYR A 74 3.84 0.72 -17.50
C TYR A 74 5.27 0.75 -18.08
N GLY A 75 5.52 1.68 -18.96
CA GLY A 75 6.81 1.90 -19.63
C GLY A 75 6.66 2.50 -21.02
N GLU A 76 5.51 2.32 -21.60
CA GLU A 76 5.12 2.88 -22.91
C GLU A 76 4.27 4.15 -22.74
N SER A 77 3.86 4.75 -23.83
CA SER A 77 2.98 5.93 -23.84
C SER A 77 1.50 5.58 -23.63
N VAL A 78 1.17 4.29 -23.70
CA VAL A 78 -0.13 3.71 -23.41
C VAL A 78 0.09 2.65 -22.34
N PRO A 79 -0.76 2.54 -21.33
CA PRO A 79 -0.61 1.53 -20.28
C PRO A 79 -0.70 0.12 -20.89
N THR A 80 0.05 -0.81 -20.33
CA THR A 80 0.12 -2.19 -20.83
C THR A 80 -0.61 -3.14 -19.90
N LEU A 81 -1.35 -4.06 -20.49
CA LEU A 81 -2.13 -5.06 -19.79
C LEU A 81 -1.97 -6.43 -20.48
N TRP A 82 -1.78 -7.46 -19.69
CA TRP A 82 -1.71 -8.83 -20.16
C TRP A 82 -2.77 -9.68 -19.49
N LYS A 83 -3.20 -10.72 -20.21
CA LYS A 83 -4.19 -11.67 -19.72
C LYS A 83 -3.66 -13.11 -19.86
N SER A 84 -3.94 -13.92 -18.86
CA SER A 84 -3.78 -15.38 -18.89
C SER A 84 -5.14 -16.04 -18.68
N ASP A 85 -5.53 -16.93 -19.59
CA ASP A 85 -6.74 -17.74 -19.47
C ASP A 85 -6.43 -19.18 -18.95
N ASP A 86 -5.16 -19.48 -18.64
CA ASP A 86 -4.67 -20.81 -18.24
C ASP A 86 -3.91 -20.78 -16.90
N ARG A 87 -4.32 -19.84 -16.02
CA ARG A 87 -3.79 -19.71 -14.66
C ARG A 87 -2.30 -19.31 -14.62
N GLY A 88 -1.86 -18.45 -15.54
CA GLY A 88 -0.51 -17.90 -15.57
C GLY A 88 0.52 -18.74 -16.31
N LYS A 89 0.11 -19.79 -17.03
CA LYS A 89 1.02 -20.61 -17.85
C LYS A 89 1.42 -19.92 -19.14
N THR A 90 0.47 -19.21 -19.76
CA THR A 90 0.71 -18.38 -20.94
C THR A 90 0.03 -17.01 -20.80
N TRP A 91 0.61 -16.02 -21.43
CA TRP A 91 0.14 -14.64 -21.37
C TRP A 91 0.00 -14.05 -22.76
N ARG A 92 -1.00 -13.20 -22.95
CA ARG A 92 -1.18 -12.42 -24.17
C ARG A 92 -1.49 -10.97 -23.81
N GLU A 93 -1.02 -10.05 -24.63
CA GLU A 93 -1.34 -8.63 -24.50
C GLU A 93 -2.83 -8.39 -24.74
N VAL A 94 -3.39 -7.47 -23.98
CA VAL A 94 -4.77 -6.96 -24.10
C VAL A 94 -4.72 -5.60 -24.76
N ASN A 95 -5.51 -5.40 -25.81
CA ASN A 95 -5.69 -4.08 -26.41
C ASN A 95 -6.60 -3.25 -25.49
N VAL A 96 -6.02 -2.26 -24.83
CA VAL A 96 -6.73 -1.34 -23.94
C VAL A 96 -7.23 -0.07 -24.67
N GLY A 97 -6.99 0.04 -25.97
CA GLY A 97 -7.26 1.23 -26.78
C GLY A 97 -6.01 2.05 -27.07
N SER A 98 -6.22 3.19 -27.69
CA SER A 98 -5.18 4.17 -28.02
C SER A 98 -5.32 5.44 -27.17
N ARG A 99 -4.35 6.32 -27.22
CA ARG A 99 -4.47 7.66 -26.60
C ARG A 99 -5.67 8.46 -27.12
N ALA A 100 -6.06 8.25 -28.37
CA ALA A 100 -7.25 8.88 -28.94
C ALA A 100 -8.55 8.31 -28.37
N ASP A 101 -8.52 7.07 -27.86
CA ASP A 101 -9.62 6.43 -27.16
C ASP A 101 -9.63 6.77 -25.65
N GLY A 102 -8.67 7.55 -25.19
CA GLY A 102 -8.50 7.92 -23.79
C GLY A 102 -7.59 6.97 -22.97
N ALA A 103 -7.00 5.95 -23.59
CA ALA A 103 -6.02 5.08 -22.95
C ALA A 103 -4.69 5.81 -22.78
N VAL A 104 -4.58 6.59 -21.72
CA VAL A 104 -3.44 7.43 -21.40
C VAL A 104 -2.74 6.91 -20.14
N GLY A 105 -1.41 6.87 -20.16
CA GLY A 105 -0.62 6.51 -19.00
C GLY A 105 0.77 5.99 -19.37
N ASN A 106 1.77 6.41 -18.62
CA ASN A 106 3.16 6.01 -18.80
C ASN A 106 3.91 5.90 -17.47
N SER A 107 3.19 5.90 -16.37
CA SER A 107 3.66 5.73 -15.00
C SER A 107 2.61 4.96 -14.19
N ASP A 108 2.70 4.95 -12.91
CA ASP A 108 1.95 4.17 -11.93
C ASP A 108 0.60 3.63 -12.40
N VAL A 109 0.37 2.36 -12.15
CA VAL A 109 -0.84 1.65 -12.56
C VAL A 109 -1.37 0.80 -11.42
N ASP A 110 -2.70 0.56 -11.43
CA ASP A 110 -3.31 -0.42 -10.55
C ASP A 110 -4.56 -1.04 -11.18
N LEU A 111 -4.98 -2.20 -10.69
CA LEU A 111 -6.10 -2.99 -11.20
C LEU A 111 -7.12 -3.30 -10.11
N GLY A 112 -8.38 -3.15 -10.42
CA GLY A 112 -9.49 -3.60 -9.59
C GLY A 112 -10.45 -4.50 -10.36
N VAL A 113 -11.12 -5.42 -9.65
CA VAL A 113 -12.12 -6.31 -10.23
C VAL A 113 -13.35 -6.36 -9.35
N ALA A 114 -14.50 -6.03 -9.95
CA ALA A 114 -15.78 -6.15 -9.27
C ALA A 114 -16.28 -7.60 -9.21
N PRO A 115 -17.18 -7.93 -8.26
CA PRO A 115 -17.77 -9.25 -8.16
C PRO A 115 -18.51 -9.70 -9.42
N ASP A 116 -19.04 -8.77 -10.21
CA ASP A 116 -19.71 -9.05 -11.50
C ASP A 116 -18.75 -9.26 -12.68
N GLY A 117 -17.44 -9.08 -12.45
CA GLY A 117 -16.40 -9.22 -13.46
C GLY A 117 -16.06 -7.91 -14.19
N THR A 118 -16.61 -6.78 -13.79
CA THR A 118 -16.14 -5.48 -14.30
C THR A 118 -14.68 -5.27 -13.90
N LEU A 119 -13.82 -5.07 -14.89
CA LEU A 119 -12.40 -4.74 -14.70
C LEU A 119 -12.23 -3.23 -14.69
N TYR A 120 -11.38 -2.77 -13.79
CA TYR A 120 -10.94 -1.39 -13.69
C TYR A 120 -9.42 -1.33 -13.82
N PHE A 121 -8.93 -0.35 -14.54
CA PHE A 121 -7.51 -0.14 -14.77
C PHE A 121 -7.22 1.35 -14.57
N VAL A 122 -6.69 1.71 -13.40
CA VAL A 122 -6.25 3.08 -13.15
C VAL A 122 -4.81 3.28 -13.62
N THR A 123 -4.55 4.44 -14.19
CA THR A 123 -3.26 4.80 -14.79
C THR A 123 -2.93 6.26 -14.52
N MET A 124 -1.65 6.57 -14.56
CA MET A 124 -1.11 7.91 -14.38
C MET A 124 -0.31 8.34 -15.62
N GLU A 125 -0.44 9.58 -16.03
CA GLU A 125 0.48 10.20 -16.99
C GLU A 125 1.51 11.07 -16.28
N PHE A 126 2.78 10.84 -16.60
CA PHE A 126 3.92 11.52 -16.02
C PHE A 126 4.74 12.25 -17.08
N ASN A 127 4.97 13.53 -16.87
CA ASN A 127 5.83 14.34 -17.71
C ASN A 127 7.30 14.21 -17.29
N ARG A 128 8.06 13.41 -18.01
CA ARG A 128 9.49 13.16 -17.70
C ARG A 128 10.38 14.38 -17.86
N LYS A 129 9.93 15.44 -18.59
CA LYS A 129 10.72 16.67 -18.77
C LYS A 129 10.60 17.61 -17.59
N THR A 130 9.39 17.76 -17.04
CA THR A 130 9.13 18.60 -15.86
C THR A 130 9.22 17.82 -14.57
N PHE A 131 9.28 16.49 -14.65
CA PHE A 131 9.26 15.56 -13.53
C PHE A 131 8.01 15.69 -12.66
N GLU A 132 6.85 15.70 -13.31
CA GLU A 132 5.54 15.91 -12.69
C GLU A 132 4.50 14.93 -13.24
N GLY A 133 3.64 14.42 -12.39
CA GLY A 133 2.40 13.79 -12.81
C GLY A 133 1.43 14.84 -13.35
N ILE A 134 0.65 14.47 -14.34
CA ILE A 134 -0.22 15.39 -15.09
C ILE A 134 -1.61 14.85 -15.37
N GLY A 135 -1.94 13.67 -14.92
CA GLY A 135 -3.29 13.14 -15.05
C GLY A 135 -3.49 11.75 -14.50
N ILE A 136 -4.71 11.48 -14.05
CA ILE A 136 -5.20 10.18 -13.59
C ILE A 136 -6.37 9.75 -14.46
N PHE A 137 -6.29 8.54 -15.00
CA PHE A 137 -7.25 7.98 -15.93
C PHE A 137 -7.74 6.61 -15.48
N VAL A 138 -9.02 6.31 -15.70
CA VAL A 138 -9.58 5.00 -15.37
C VAL A 138 -10.20 4.37 -16.60
N GLY A 139 -9.68 3.24 -17.01
CA GLY A 139 -10.28 2.35 -17.99
C GLY A 139 -11.22 1.35 -17.34
N VAL A 140 -12.36 1.10 -17.96
CA VAL A 140 -13.36 0.13 -17.49
C VAL A 140 -13.69 -0.84 -18.61
N SER A 141 -13.68 -2.13 -18.29
CA SER A 141 -14.10 -3.20 -19.21
C SER A 141 -15.13 -4.12 -18.54
N LYS A 142 -16.28 -4.29 -19.16
CA LYS A 142 -17.39 -5.16 -18.71
C LYS A 142 -17.42 -6.53 -19.42
N ASP A 143 -16.41 -6.82 -20.23
CA ASP A 143 -16.35 -8.01 -21.07
C ASP A 143 -14.98 -8.74 -20.99
N ALA A 144 -14.41 -8.75 -19.79
CA ALA A 144 -13.12 -9.39 -19.47
C ALA A 144 -11.96 -8.91 -20.35
N GLY A 145 -11.88 -7.59 -20.55
CA GLY A 145 -10.77 -6.91 -21.21
C GLY A 145 -10.89 -6.80 -22.74
N LYS A 146 -12.03 -7.10 -23.34
CA LYS A 146 -12.19 -7.04 -24.81
C LYS A 146 -12.46 -5.61 -25.31
N LYS A 147 -13.22 -4.83 -24.55
CA LYS A 147 -13.54 -3.41 -24.83
C LYS A 147 -13.31 -2.57 -23.61
N TRP A 148 -12.82 -1.37 -23.82
CA TRP A 148 -12.52 -0.42 -22.76
C TRP A 148 -13.20 0.92 -23.01
N THR A 149 -13.65 1.54 -21.93
CA THR A 149 -14.12 2.92 -21.89
C THR A 149 -13.25 3.66 -20.88
N TRP A 150 -12.73 4.81 -21.25
CA TRP A 150 -11.82 5.58 -20.42
C TRP A 150 -12.46 6.85 -19.90
N THR A 151 -12.15 7.20 -18.66
CA THR A 151 -12.57 8.44 -18.00
C THR A 151 -11.36 9.10 -17.38
N THR A 152 -11.21 10.40 -17.59
CA THR A 152 -10.24 11.22 -16.87
C THR A 152 -10.80 11.58 -15.51
N LEU A 153 -10.08 11.23 -14.42
CA LEU A 153 -10.44 11.62 -13.06
C LEU A 153 -9.79 12.93 -12.64
N SER A 154 -8.56 13.17 -13.08
CA SER A 154 -7.81 14.38 -12.76
C SER A 154 -6.87 14.74 -13.90
N GLU A 155 -6.66 16.04 -14.08
CA GLU A 155 -5.64 16.62 -14.96
C GLU A 155 -4.96 17.78 -14.23
N THR A 156 -4.50 17.51 -13.01
CA THR A 156 -3.83 18.51 -12.21
C THR A 156 -2.33 18.26 -12.12
N ARG A 157 -1.60 19.31 -11.87
CA ARG A 157 -0.16 19.20 -11.65
C ARG A 157 0.13 18.44 -10.37
N PHE A 158 1.06 17.50 -10.43
CA PHE A 158 1.45 16.59 -9.34
C PHE A 158 0.43 15.49 -9.03
N ASP A 159 -0.44 15.15 -9.98
CA ASP A 159 -1.19 13.90 -9.92
C ASP A 159 -0.21 12.72 -9.83
N ASP A 160 -0.40 11.82 -8.85
CA ASP A 160 0.57 10.78 -8.53
C ASP A 160 -0.07 9.62 -7.76
N ARG A 161 0.50 8.43 -7.88
CA ARG A 161 0.18 7.23 -7.09
C ARG A 161 -1.31 6.91 -7.01
N PRO A 162 -1.95 6.64 -8.15
CA PRO A 162 -3.32 6.15 -8.15
C PRO A 162 -3.38 4.71 -7.63
N TRP A 163 -4.40 4.43 -6.82
CA TRP A 163 -4.77 3.09 -6.37
C TRP A 163 -6.25 2.87 -6.63
N ILE A 164 -6.63 1.65 -7.00
CA ILE A 164 -8.02 1.28 -7.22
C ILE A 164 -8.36 -0.04 -6.56
N GLU A 165 -9.47 -0.05 -5.84
CA GLU A 165 -10.03 -1.24 -5.23
C GLU A 165 -11.56 -1.26 -5.36
N VAL A 166 -12.13 -2.46 -5.37
CA VAL A 166 -13.57 -2.62 -5.54
C VAL A 166 -14.20 -3.32 -4.34
N ALA A 167 -15.20 -2.68 -3.76
CA ALA A 167 -15.91 -3.19 -2.61
C ALA A 167 -16.83 -4.39 -2.99
N PRO A 168 -17.18 -5.27 -2.02
CA PRO A 168 -18.08 -6.40 -2.27
C PRO A 168 -19.45 -6.02 -2.85
N ASN A 169 -19.91 -4.79 -2.61
CA ASN A 169 -21.14 -4.24 -3.19
C ASN A 169 -20.98 -3.71 -4.62
N GLY A 170 -19.79 -3.83 -5.22
CA GLY A 170 -19.46 -3.38 -6.57
C GLY A 170 -19.05 -1.91 -6.69
N HIS A 171 -18.99 -1.16 -5.58
CA HIS A 171 -18.46 0.21 -5.63
C HIS A 171 -16.95 0.19 -5.86
N ALA A 172 -16.51 0.89 -6.89
CA ALA A 172 -15.09 1.07 -7.17
C ALA A 172 -14.59 2.37 -6.55
N HIS A 173 -13.48 2.28 -5.83
CA HIS A 173 -12.84 3.40 -5.14
C HIS A 173 -11.46 3.66 -5.74
N VAL A 174 -11.17 4.92 -6.04
CA VAL A 174 -9.85 5.37 -6.50
C VAL A 174 -9.33 6.44 -5.55
N ILE A 175 -8.06 6.34 -5.20
CA ILE A 175 -7.33 7.42 -4.51
C ILE A 175 -6.13 7.84 -5.35
N TRP A 176 -5.70 9.07 -5.20
CA TRP A 176 -4.48 9.61 -5.79
C TRP A 176 -4.00 10.86 -5.04
N ASN A 177 -2.79 11.28 -5.32
CA ASN A 177 -2.27 12.58 -4.88
C ASN A 177 -2.48 13.63 -5.96
N ASP A 178 -2.67 14.89 -5.58
CA ASP A 178 -2.74 16.03 -6.50
C ASP A 178 -1.85 17.21 -6.07
N GLY A 179 -0.80 16.93 -5.33
CA GLY A 179 0.09 17.97 -4.79
C GLY A 179 -0.44 18.75 -3.59
N ALA A 180 -1.75 18.71 -3.35
CA ALA A 180 -2.39 19.33 -2.19
C ALA A 180 -2.88 18.28 -1.16
N GLY A 181 -2.62 17.00 -1.41
CA GLY A 181 -2.98 15.92 -0.50
C GLY A 181 -3.54 14.71 -1.21
N VAL A 182 -4.34 13.91 -0.49
CA VAL A 182 -4.90 12.66 -0.98
C VAL A 182 -6.37 12.85 -1.37
N CYS A 183 -6.66 12.65 -2.65
CA CYS A 183 -7.98 12.68 -3.26
C CYS A 183 -8.65 11.30 -3.20
N HIS A 184 -9.97 11.28 -3.38
CA HIS A 184 -10.76 10.07 -3.49
C HIS A 184 -11.93 10.28 -4.43
N ALA A 185 -12.20 9.30 -5.26
CA ALA A 185 -13.41 9.21 -6.08
C ALA A 185 -14.04 7.82 -5.95
N VAL A 186 -15.35 7.75 -6.13
CA VAL A 186 -16.12 6.51 -6.07
C VAL A 186 -17.09 6.41 -7.24
N SER A 187 -17.19 5.21 -7.81
CA SER A 187 -18.23 4.84 -8.77
C SER A 187 -19.11 3.74 -8.18
N GLY A 188 -20.42 3.96 -8.20
CA GLY A 188 -21.43 2.97 -7.80
C GLY A 188 -22.20 2.37 -8.98
N ASP A 189 -21.82 2.69 -10.22
CA ASP A 189 -22.56 2.32 -11.45
C ASP A 189 -21.69 1.55 -12.48
N GLY A 190 -20.67 0.87 -11.98
CA GLY A 190 -19.76 0.10 -12.83
C GLY A 190 -18.85 0.97 -13.66
N GLY A 191 -18.35 2.07 -13.09
CA GLY A 191 -17.40 2.98 -13.71
C GLY A 191 -17.98 3.90 -14.78
N THR A 192 -19.30 3.99 -14.87
CA THR A 192 -19.97 4.89 -15.85
C THR A 192 -19.85 6.34 -15.41
N THR A 193 -20.02 6.60 -14.12
CA THR A 193 -19.81 7.90 -13.48
C THR A 193 -18.92 7.79 -12.25
N TRP A 194 -18.20 8.86 -11.95
CA TRP A 194 -17.34 8.97 -10.79
C TRP A 194 -17.70 10.21 -9.99
N ALA A 195 -17.97 10.03 -8.72
CA ALA A 195 -18.23 11.12 -7.79
C ALA A 195 -16.96 11.38 -6.98
N GLU A 196 -16.46 12.60 -7.04
CA GLU A 196 -15.43 13.05 -6.10
C GLU A 196 -16.00 13.11 -4.69
N SER A 197 -15.29 12.54 -3.75
CA SER A 197 -15.58 12.62 -2.32
C SER A 197 -14.77 13.74 -1.67
N PRO A 198 -15.10 14.14 -0.44
CA PRO A 198 -14.19 14.98 0.34
C PRO A 198 -12.79 14.36 0.38
N ARG A 199 -11.75 15.20 0.27
CA ARG A 199 -10.37 14.74 0.35
C ARG A 199 -10.16 13.84 1.57
N VAL A 200 -9.43 12.76 1.39
CA VAL A 200 -9.02 11.90 2.49
C VAL A 200 -8.16 12.71 3.46
N HIS A 201 -7.20 13.46 2.92
CA HIS A 201 -6.35 14.38 3.70
C HIS A 201 -5.80 15.51 2.82
N SER A 202 -5.59 16.69 3.43
CA SER A 202 -5.08 17.89 2.76
C SER A 202 -3.55 17.96 2.69
N ALA A 203 -2.83 16.90 2.99
CA ALA A 203 -1.37 16.80 2.92
C ALA A 203 -0.95 15.32 2.86
N GLY A 204 0.34 15.07 2.66
CA GLY A 204 0.90 13.73 2.52
C GLY A 204 0.61 13.08 1.17
N GLY A 205 0.90 11.80 1.07
CA GLY A 205 0.76 11.01 -0.14
C GLY A 205 -0.02 9.71 0.07
N SER A 206 -0.78 9.30 -0.94
CA SER A 206 -1.42 7.98 -0.98
C SER A 206 -0.34 6.90 -1.07
N SER A 207 -0.36 5.99 -0.11
CA SER A 207 0.61 4.89 -0.07
C SER A 207 -0.04 3.55 -0.38
N HIS A 208 -1.29 3.37 -0.01
CA HIS A 208 -2.05 2.16 -0.33
C HIS A 208 -3.55 2.37 -0.08
N LEU A 209 -4.37 1.65 -0.84
CA LEU A 209 -5.82 1.53 -0.68
C LEU A 209 -6.17 0.07 -0.39
N ALA A 210 -7.08 -0.17 0.54
CA ALA A 210 -7.59 -1.50 0.80
C ALA A 210 -9.08 -1.44 1.19
N ILE A 211 -9.86 -2.42 0.72
CA ILE A 211 -11.29 -2.52 1.00
C ILE A 211 -11.57 -3.68 1.96
N GLY A 212 -12.33 -3.41 3.00
CA GLY A 212 -12.78 -4.40 3.97
C GLY A 212 -14.01 -5.19 3.52
N PRO A 213 -14.32 -6.31 4.20
CA PRO A 213 -15.41 -7.21 3.80
C PRO A 213 -16.79 -6.58 3.88
N ASP A 214 -16.99 -5.58 4.75
CA ASP A 214 -18.25 -4.84 4.87
C ASP A 214 -18.25 -3.54 4.05
N GLY A 215 -17.25 -3.35 3.16
CA GLY A 215 -17.10 -2.15 2.32
C GLY A 215 -16.37 -1.00 3.02
N GLU A 216 -15.63 -1.27 4.08
CA GLU A 216 -14.73 -0.28 4.66
C GLU A 216 -13.64 0.11 3.66
N VAL A 217 -13.38 1.40 3.55
CA VAL A 217 -12.32 1.93 2.71
C VAL A 217 -11.16 2.37 3.60
N GLY A 218 -10.06 1.66 3.53
CA GLY A 218 -8.84 1.98 4.25
C GLY A 218 -7.83 2.66 3.34
N VAL A 219 -7.25 3.77 3.78
CA VAL A 219 -6.22 4.52 3.05
C VAL A 219 -5.01 4.72 3.93
N ARG A 220 -3.85 4.27 3.47
CA ARG A 220 -2.57 4.58 4.09
C ARG A 220 -2.03 5.88 3.52
N ILE A 221 -1.80 6.86 4.39
CA ILE A 221 -1.25 8.17 4.03
C ILE A 221 0.12 8.30 4.68
N THR A 222 1.14 8.46 3.85
CA THR A 222 2.52 8.63 4.28
C THR A 222 2.95 10.10 4.20
N PRO A 223 4.02 10.50 4.90
CA PRO A 223 4.57 11.84 4.80
C PRO A 223 5.03 12.25 3.41
N ALA A 224 5.33 11.29 2.55
CA ALA A 224 5.84 11.58 1.20
C ALA A 224 4.72 12.08 0.29
N SER A 225 4.80 13.32 -0.15
CA SER A 225 3.85 13.93 -1.09
C SER A 225 4.38 13.93 -2.52
N ALA A 226 3.48 13.98 -3.49
CA ALA A 226 3.79 14.11 -4.91
C ALA A 226 4.50 15.45 -5.23
N SER A 227 4.22 16.50 -4.48
CA SER A 227 4.61 17.88 -4.80
C SER A 227 6.09 18.23 -4.60
N GLY A 228 6.98 17.31 -4.65
CA GLY A 228 8.40 17.65 -4.62
C GLY A 228 9.20 16.93 -3.58
N HIS A 229 8.77 15.77 -3.23
CA HIS A 229 9.59 14.88 -2.44
C HIS A 229 9.94 15.43 -1.03
N LYS A 230 9.12 16.33 -0.54
CA LYS A 230 9.21 16.81 0.84
C LYS A 230 8.47 15.86 1.75
N LEU A 231 9.06 15.57 2.91
CA LEU A 231 8.38 14.86 3.96
C LEU A 231 7.58 15.84 4.80
N ASP A 232 6.26 15.63 4.87
CA ASP A 232 5.43 16.26 5.90
C ASP A 232 5.34 15.27 7.07
N LYS A 233 6.25 15.42 8.02
CA LYS A 233 6.42 14.48 9.16
C LYS A 233 5.21 14.43 10.09
N ASP A 234 4.31 15.40 10.00
CA ASP A 234 3.10 15.45 10.81
C ASP A 234 1.95 14.63 10.20
N VAL A 235 2.14 14.16 8.95
CA VAL A 235 1.14 13.42 8.18
C VAL A 235 1.55 11.96 8.03
N ASP A 236 1.41 11.18 9.08
CA ASP A 236 1.60 9.72 9.07
C ASP A 236 0.33 9.09 9.63
N LEU A 237 -0.58 8.62 8.74
CA LEU A 237 -1.95 8.32 9.10
C LEU A 237 -2.47 7.06 8.40
N ILE A 238 -3.46 6.43 9.05
CA ILE A 238 -4.42 5.54 8.41
C ILE A 238 -5.78 6.22 8.48
N ALA A 239 -6.43 6.38 7.33
CA ALA A 239 -7.79 6.90 7.24
C ALA A 239 -8.75 5.76 6.91
N VAL A 240 -9.87 5.67 7.62
CA VAL A 240 -10.90 4.65 7.36
C VAL A 240 -12.25 5.34 7.19
N SER A 241 -12.93 5.01 6.10
CA SER A 241 -14.33 5.35 5.84
C SER A 241 -15.20 4.11 5.89
N ILE A 242 -16.42 4.26 6.41
CA ILE A 242 -17.46 3.22 6.43
C ILE A 242 -18.72 3.65 5.68
N ASP A 243 -18.61 4.75 4.93
CA ASP A 243 -19.72 5.39 4.23
C ASP A 243 -19.38 5.77 2.78
N ASN A 244 -18.56 4.92 2.13
CA ASN A 244 -18.09 5.10 0.76
C ASN A 244 -17.28 6.41 0.55
N GLY A 245 -16.44 6.78 1.49
CA GLY A 245 -15.57 7.95 1.36
C GLY A 245 -16.23 9.28 1.69
N LYS A 246 -17.47 9.31 2.18
CA LYS A 246 -18.15 10.57 2.56
C LYS A 246 -17.54 11.19 3.81
N THR A 247 -17.12 10.35 4.76
CA THR A 247 -16.40 10.78 5.96
C THR A 247 -15.21 9.89 6.23
N TRP A 248 -14.16 10.46 6.84
CA TRP A 248 -12.92 9.79 7.11
C TRP A 248 -12.53 9.91 8.58
N ARG A 249 -12.41 8.78 9.26
CA ARG A 249 -11.78 8.72 10.57
C ARG A 249 -10.28 8.48 10.37
N LYS A 250 -9.46 9.31 10.98
CA LYS A 250 -8.00 9.28 10.87
C LYS A 250 -7.39 8.85 12.18
N SER A 251 -6.42 7.96 12.11
CA SER A 251 -5.68 7.44 13.26
C SER A 251 -4.19 7.36 12.94
N ARG A 252 -3.37 7.28 13.98
CA ARG A 252 -1.94 7.01 13.79
C ARG A 252 -1.74 5.56 13.33
N PRO A 253 -0.77 5.30 12.44
CA PRO A 253 -0.41 3.94 12.09
C PRO A 253 0.30 3.26 13.29
N PRO A 254 0.39 1.92 13.29
CA PRO A 254 1.09 1.20 14.34
C PRO A 254 2.59 1.50 14.36
N GLY A 255 3.21 1.40 15.52
CA GLY A 255 4.65 1.54 15.74
C GLY A 255 5.17 2.98 15.72
N THR A 256 6.46 3.10 16.00
CA THR A 256 7.21 4.35 15.83
C THR A 256 7.94 4.31 14.49
N ARG A 257 7.77 5.35 13.69
CA ARG A 257 8.35 5.41 12.34
C ARG A 257 9.36 6.54 12.25
N VAL A 258 10.46 6.24 11.57
CA VAL A 258 11.44 7.25 11.16
C VAL A 258 11.30 7.46 9.66
N TRP A 259 10.97 8.68 9.28
CA TRP A 259 10.87 9.10 7.89
C TRP A 259 12.09 9.92 7.51
N MET A 260 12.63 9.66 6.32
CA MET A 260 13.78 10.38 5.75
C MET A 260 13.39 11.01 4.42
N GLU A 261 13.95 12.17 4.13
CA GLU A 261 13.74 12.84 2.85
C GLU A 261 14.38 12.02 1.72
N MET A 262 13.64 11.89 0.64
CA MET A 262 14.00 11.01 -0.46
C MET A 262 15.22 11.44 -1.26
N HIS A 263 15.46 12.73 -1.30
CA HIS A 263 16.55 13.33 -2.07
C HIS A 263 17.75 13.75 -1.22
N ASP A 264 17.81 13.27 0.01
CA ASP A 264 19.05 13.43 0.74
C ASP A 264 20.17 12.71 -0.06
N LYS A 265 21.19 13.46 -0.46
CA LYS A 265 22.33 12.91 -1.21
C LYS A 265 23.08 11.83 -0.44
N ALA A 266 22.89 11.76 0.87
CA ALA A 266 23.38 10.69 1.72
C ALA A 266 22.60 9.38 1.56
N LEU A 267 21.40 9.40 0.98
CA LEU A 267 20.54 8.22 0.82
C LEU A 267 21.18 7.12 -0.03
N GLY A 268 22.05 7.45 -0.95
CA GLY A 268 22.77 6.47 -1.78
C GLY A 268 23.93 5.75 -1.09
N SER A 269 24.24 6.06 0.16
CA SER A 269 25.50 5.61 0.78
C SER A 269 25.38 4.63 1.93
N THR A 270 24.18 4.38 2.48
CA THR A 270 24.02 3.49 3.63
C THR A 270 22.81 2.59 3.52
N ALA A 271 22.97 1.33 3.89
CA ALA A 271 21.91 0.31 3.96
C ALA A 271 20.80 0.62 5.00
N GLU A 272 20.88 1.74 5.68
CA GLU A 272 19.93 2.17 6.71
C GLU A 272 18.76 2.97 6.13
N HIS A 273 18.82 3.36 4.86
CA HIS A 273 17.78 4.14 4.23
C HIS A 273 16.65 3.24 3.74
N ILE A 274 15.59 3.25 4.50
CA ILE A 274 14.37 2.54 4.15
C ILE A 274 13.53 3.43 3.27
N ARG A 275 13.21 2.91 2.09
CA ARG A 275 12.21 3.53 1.25
C ARG A 275 10.86 3.02 1.64
N ARG A 276 10.06 3.90 2.18
CA ARG A 276 8.77 3.60 2.77
C ARG A 276 7.63 4.34 2.06
N TRP A 277 7.74 4.50 0.75
CA TRP A 277 6.70 5.18 -0.03
C TRP A 277 5.44 4.35 -0.11
N VAL A 278 5.63 3.05 -0.26
CA VAL A 278 4.55 2.08 -0.24
C VAL A 278 4.59 1.38 1.11
N GLU A 279 3.62 1.68 1.95
CA GLU A 279 3.33 0.95 3.17
C GLU A 279 1.94 0.34 3.03
N PRO A 280 1.84 -0.96 2.81
CA PRO A 280 0.58 -1.60 2.56
C PRO A 280 -0.27 -1.72 3.81
N ILE A 281 -1.57 -1.70 3.59
CA ILE A 281 -2.60 -2.17 4.52
C ILE A 281 -3.47 -3.21 3.83
N ALA A 282 -4.05 -4.13 4.57
CA ALA A 282 -4.96 -5.13 4.04
C ALA A 282 -6.03 -5.50 5.06
N TRP A 283 -7.21 -5.90 4.60
CA TRP A 283 -8.28 -6.41 5.44
C TRP A 283 -8.42 -7.92 5.23
N ASP A 284 -8.57 -8.68 6.31
CA ASP A 284 -8.97 -10.06 6.20
C ASP A 284 -10.51 -10.22 6.15
N ALA A 285 -10.97 -11.42 5.84
CA ALA A 285 -12.39 -11.72 5.73
C ALA A 285 -13.21 -11.53 7.03
N GLN A 286 -12.56 -11.34 8.19
CA GLN A 286 -13.21 -11.01 9.46
C GLN A 286 -13.24 -9.51 9.76
N GLY A 287 -12.75 -8.66 8.87
CA GLY A 287 -12.65 -7.22 9.06
C GLY A 287 -11.54 -6.78 10.01
N ASN A 288 -10.52 -7.62 10.22
CA ASN A 288 -9.29 -7.17 10.85
C ASN A 288 -8.44 -6.41 9.83
N LEU A 289 -7.95 -5.24 10.21
CA LEU A 289 -7.05 -4.44 9.41
C LEU A 289 -5.61 -4.75 9.79
N TYR A 290 -4.78 -4.98 8.79
CA TYR A 290 -3.35 -5.21 8.95
C TYR A 290 -2.54 -4.07 8.32
N SER A 291 -1.38 -3.80 8.89
CA SER A 291 -0.37 -2.87 8.36
C SER A 291 0.98 -3.54 8.39
N LEU A 292 1.69 -3.50 7.28
CA LEU A 292 3.06 -4.02 7.15
C LEU A 292 4.00 -2.86 6.84
N TRP A 293 5.14 -2.81 7.52
CA TRP A 293 6.16 -1.81 7.24
C TRP A 293 7.55 -2.33 7.53
N SER A 294 8.52 -1.66 6.97
CA SER A 294 9.93 -1.92 7.26
C SER A 294 10.53 -0.75 8.04
N GLN A 295 11.36 -1.05 9.01
CA GLN A 295 12.11 -0.05 9.75
C GLN A 295 13.47 -0.60 10.16
N GLY A 296 14.53 0.09 9.75
CA GLY A 296 15.88 -0.40 9.93
C GLY A 296 16.08 -1.72 9.18
N ARG A 297 16.40 -2.75 9.91
CA ARG A 297 16.63 -4.12 9.39
C ARG A 297 15.47 -5.07 9.65
N THR A 298 14.34 -4.54 10.07
CA THR A 298 13.20 -5.33 10.56
C THR A 298 11.96 -5.09 9.74
N VAL A 299 11.24 -6.16 9.41
CA VAL A 299 9.89 -6.13 8.87
C VAL A 299 8.90 -6.30 10.03
N TRP A 300 7.94 -5.40 10.11
CA TRP A 300 6.93 -5.35 11.15
C TRP A 300 5.54 -5.59 10.57
N LEU A 301 4.70 -6.25 11.34
CA LEU A 301 3.28 -6.44 11.07
C LEU A 301 2.47 -5.97 12.27
N ALA A 302 1.32 -5.37 12.02
CA ALA A 302 0.35 -5.09 13.06
C ALA A 302 -1.06 -5.49 12.63
N GLN A 303 -1.90 -5.82 13.60
CA GLN A 303 -3.32 -6.10 13.45
C GLN A 303 -4.14 -5.14 14.29
N SER A 304 -5.19 -4.61 13.69
CA SER A 304 -6.25 -3.87 14.37
C SER A 304 -7.58 -4.62 14.23
N LYS A 305 -8.31 -4.75 15.33
CA LYS A 305 -9.67 -5.32 15.38
C LYS A 305 -10.76 -4.25 15.47
N ASP A 306 -10.37 -2.99 15.51
CA ASP A 306 -11.24 -1.83 15.70
C ASP A 306 -11.06 -0.78 14.60
N LYS A 307 -10.76 -1.27 13.39
CA LYS A 307 -10.64 -0.45 12.17
C LYS A 307 -9.55 0.64 12.31
N GLY A 308 -8.39 0.26 12.84
CA GLY A 308 -7.21 1.12 12.91
C GLY A 308 -7.13 2.04 14.13
N GLN A 309 -7.95 1.84 15.17
CA GLN A 309 -7.90 2.66 16.39
C GLN A 309 -6.84 2.17 17.37
N SER A 310 -6.70 0.86 17.50
CA SER A 310 -5.66 0.24 18.31
C SER A 310 -4.98 -0.90 17.54
N TRP A 311 -3.75 -1.19 17.92
CA TRP A 311 -2.90 -2.11 17.18
C TRP A 311 -2.19 -3.08 18.11
N ARG A 312 -2.08 -4.32 17.66
CA ARG A 312 -1.16 -5.30 18.18
C ARG A 312 -0.04 -5.51 17.17
N GLU A 313 1.21 -5.45 17.61
CA GLU A 313 2.40 -5.41 16.77
C GLU A 313 3.29 -6.63 16.95
N TRP A 314 3.97 -7.05 15.88
CA TRP A 314 4.93 -8.15 15.89
C TRP A 314 6.12 -7.83 14.97
N ARG A 315 7.28 -8.29 15.35
CA ARG A 315 8.44 -8.38 14.47
C ARG A 315 8.32 -9.65 13.64
N ILE A 316 8.34 -9.50 12.32
CA ILE A 316 8.18 -10.64 11.40
C ILE A 316 9.53 -11.24 11.06
N LEU A 317 10.53 -10.40 10.80
CA LEU A 317 11.87 -10.82 10.45
C LEU A 317 12.89 -9.75 10.86
N ASP A 318 13.96 -10.19 11.51
CA ASP A 318 15.12 -9.38 11.88
C ASP A 318 16.36 -9.72 11.05
N ALA A 319 17.41 -8.93 11.22
CA ALA A 319 18.75 -9.15 10.68
C ALA A 319 18.85 -9.12 9.15
N LEU A 320 17.98 -8.38 8.49
CA LEU A 320 18.11 -8.06 7.06
C LEU A 320 19.14 -6.95 6.85
N ASP A 321 19.78 -6.92 5.67
CA ASP A 321 20.65 -5.82 5.25
C ASP A 321 19.87 -4.60 4.75
N GLY A 322 18.65 -4.43 5.19
CA GLY A 322 17.64 -3.47 4.79
C GLY A 322 16.37 -4.18 4.36
N ALA A 323 15.24 -3.48 4.44
CA ALA A 323 13.96 -3.96 3.93
C ALA A 323 13.28 -2.81 3.18
N TYR A 324 12.80 -3.09 1.95
CA TYR A 324 12.33 -2.07 1.02
C TYR A 324 11.01 -2.50 0.39
N PHE A 325 10.13 -1.54 0.13
CA PHE A 325 8.91 -1.71 -0.65
C PHE A 325 8.09 -2.94 -0.26
N PRO A 326 7.65 -3.02 1.00
CA PRO A 326 6.80 -4.14 1.41
C PRO A 326 5.46 -4.08 0.68
N TYR A 327 4.90 -5.25 0.40
CA TYR A 327 3.53 -5.40 -0.11
C TYR A 327 2.79 -6.45 0.72
N LEU A 328 1.45 -6.33 0.83
CA LEU A 328 0.64 -7.17 1.70
C LEU A 328 -0.68 -7.50 1.03
N ALA A 329 -1.06 -8.75 1.06
CA ALA A 329 -2.41 -9.21 0.75
C ALA A 329 -2.98 -10.00 1.94
N ALA A 330 -4.29 -9.99 2.09
CA ALA A 330 -5.02 -10.77 3.09
C ALA A 330 -6.20 -11.49 2.42
N ASP A 331 -6.59 -12.64 2.96
CA ASP A 331 -7.72 -13.42 2.47
C ASP A 331 -8.56 -13.90 3.65
N GLY A 332 -8.48 -15.17 4.02
CA GLY A 332 -9.18 -15.74 5.16
C GLY A 332 -8.75 -15.12 6.51
N PRO A 333 -9.43 -15.50 7.62
CA PRO A 333 -9.14 -14.95 8.93
C PRO A 333 -7.67 -15.11 9.36
N GLY A 334 -6.94 -14.00 9.40
CA GLY A 334 -5.52 -13.99 9.77
C GLY A 334 -4.60 -14.67 8.76
N ASP A 335 -5.05 -14.96 7.55
CA ASP A 335 -4.22 -15.51 6.47
C ASP A 335 -3.70 -14.38 5.57
N LEU A 336 -2.39 -14.16 5.63
CA LEU A 336 -1.73 -13.06 4.96
C LEU A 336 -0.62 -13.58 4.07
N ALA A 337 -0.32 -12.81 3.03
CA ALA A 337 0.85 -13.00 2.20
C ALA A 337 1.58 -11.66 2.03
N ALA A 338 2.91 -11.68 2.09
CA ALA A 338 3.69 -10.47 2.03
C ALA A 338 4.96 -10.64 1.21
N THR A 339 5.37 -9.54 0.59
CA THR A 339 6.64 -9.44 -0.14
C THR A 339 7.42 -8.23 0.34
N TRP A 340 8.71 -8.25 0.16
CA TRP A 340 9.63 -7.11 0.32
C TRP A 340 10.95 -7.41 -0.36
N PHE A 341 11.72 -6.38 -0.62
CA PHE A 341 13.11 -6.54 -1.04
C PHE A 341 14.05 -6.39 0.16
N SER A 342 15.16 -7.12 0.16
CA SER A 342 16.19 -7.03 1.20
C SER A 342 17.60 -7.16 0.60
N GLY A 343 18.60 -6.70 1.33
CA GLY A 343 20.00 -6.75 0.94
C GLY A 343 20.58 -5.36 0.71
N PRO A 344 21.86 -5.28 0.37
CA PRO A 344 22.51 -4.02 0.03
C PRO A 344 21.98 -3.51 -1.31
N LEU A 345 21.89 -2.19 -1.45
CA LEU A 345 21.52 -1.54 -2.72
C LEU A 345 22.42 -2.02 -3.86
N GLY A 346 21.85 -2.29 -5.02
CA GLY A 346 22.51 -2.88 -6.19
C GLY A 346 22.64 -4.41 -6.13
N LYS A 347 22.16 -5.06 -5.06
CA LYS A 347 22.13 -6.52 -4.90
C LYS A 347 20.88 -6.96 -4.13
N LEU A 348 19.77 -6.27 -4.33
CA LEU A 348 18.53 -6.57 -3.65
C LEU A 348 17.99 -7.95 -4.04
N GLN A 349 17.40 -8.62 -3.08
CA GLN A 349 16.74 -9.90 -3.24
C GLN A 349 15.26 -9.75 -2.89
N ALA A 350 14.43 -10.37 -3.68
CA ALA A 350 13.00 -10.48 -3.46
C ALA A 350 12.71 -11.54 -2.40
N ASN A 351 11.85 -11.21 -1.46
CA ASN A 351 11.39 -12.09 -0.40
C ASN A 351 9.88 -12.27 -0.53
N VAL A 352 9.41 -13.50 -0.33
CA VAL A 352 8.00 -13.87 -0.36
C VAL A 352 7.68 -14.65 0.89
N SER A 353 6.62 -14.27 1.58
CA SER A 353 6.18 -14.93 2.81
C SER A 353 4.69 -15.17 2.83
N ARG A 354 4.29 -16.21 3.57
CA ARG A 354 2.92 -16.43 4.04
C ARG A 354 2.90 -16.34 5.54
N ILE A 355 1.95 -15.58 6.08
CA ILE A 355 1.87 -15.24 7.49
C ILE A 355 0.50 -15.67 7.99
N SER A 356 0.48 -16.49 9.04
CA SER A 356 -0.75 -16.87 9.72
C SER A 356 -0.81 -16.18 11.07
N VAL A 357 -1.82 -15.34 11.28
CA VAL A 357 -2.06 -14.60 12.52
C VAL A 357 -3.16 -15.31 13.31
N PRO A 358 -2.84 -16.01 14.42
CA PRO A 358 -3.83 -16.73 15.19
C PRO A 358 -4.86 -15.80 15.84
N ALA A 359 -6.08 -16.28 16.01
CA ALA A 359 -7.18 -15.52 16.61
C ALA A 359 -6.93 -15.07 18.06
N ILE A 360 -6.16 -15.83 18.85
CA ILE A 360 -5.93 -15.59 20.27
C ILE A 360 -4.45 -15.76 20.63
N GLY A 361 -3.88 -14.72 21.25
CA GLY A 361 -2.77 -14.75 22.21
C GLY A 361 -1.38 -15.13 21.73
N THR A 362 -1.23 -15.78 20.58
CA THR A 362 0.05 -16.30 20.09
C THR A 362 0.68 -15.39 19.02
N SER A 363 1.99 -15.53 18.84
CA SER A 363 2.71 -14.83 17.79
C SER A 363 2.30 -15.35 16.40
N PRO A 364 2.38 -14.51 15.35
CA PRO A 364 2.20 -14.96 13.98
C PRO A 364 3.17 -16.08 13.61
N ILE A 365 2.71 -16.97 12.76
CA ILE A 365 3.51 -18.02 12.15
C ILE A 365 3.90 -17.57 10.76
N VAL A 366 5.19 -17.51 10.47
CA VAL A 366 5.74 -17.04 9.21
C VAL A 366 6.43 -18.18 8.48
N ARG A 367 6.10 -18.36 7.21
CA ARG A 367 6.84 -19.19 6.26
C ARG A 367 7.42 -18.31 5.18
N ILE A 368 8.68 -18.49 4.84
CA ILE A 368 9.42 -17.65 3.90
C ILE A 368 9.99 -18.53 2.81
N ALA A 369 9.88 -18.10 1.56
CA ALA A 369 10.56 -18.72 0.44
C ALA A 369 12.05 -18.37 0.43
N ALA A 370 12.86 -19.17 -0.24
CA ALA A 370 14.25 -18.79 -0.49
C ALA A 370 14.29 -17.47 -1.29
N PRO A 371 15.05 -16.48 -0.83
CA PRO A 371 15.17 -15.22 -1.56
C PRO A 371 15.75 -15.41 -2.96
N PHE A 372 15.31 -14.59 -3.90
CA PHE A 372 15.80 -14.62 -5.27
C PHE A 372 16.10 -13.21 -5.79
N ALA A 373 17.04 -13.09 -6.72
CA ALA A 373 17.36 -11.83 -7.37
C ALA A 373 16.30 -11.55 -8.46
N PRO A 374 15.62 -10.40 -8.46
CA PRO A 374 14.79 -9.99 -9.59
C PRO A 374 15.67 -9.73 -10.82
N GLU A 375 15.12 -9.94 -12.02
CA GLU A 375 15.86 -9.65 -13.25
C GLU A 375 15.67 -8.17 -13.61
N THR A 376 16.48 -7.31 -12.95
CA THR A 376 16.45 -5.88 -13.18
C THR A 376 17.86 -5.34 -13.37
N TRP A 377 18.10 -4.71 -14.49
CA TRP A 377 19.31 -3.97 -14.81
C TRP A 377 18.95 -2.79 -15.70
N MET A 378 19.25 -1.57 -15.25
CA MET A 378 18.91 -0.34 -15.99
C MET A 378 20.19 0.29 -16.58
N GLU A 379 20.10 0.75 -17.85
CA GLU A 379 21.19 1.43 -18.52
C GLU A 379 21.67 2.65 -17.71
N GLY A 380 23.00 2.82 -17.62
CA GLY A 380 23.64 3.87 -16.83
C GLY A 380 23.80 3.53 -15.35
N GLU A 381 23.42 2.34 -14.91
CA GLU A 381 23.85 1.80 -13.62
C GLU A 381 25.33 1.48 -13.66
N LYS A 382 26.03 1.96 -12.65
CA LYS A 382 27.43 1.59 -12.44
C LYS A 382 27.50 0.61 -11.31
N PRO A 383 28.25 -0.50 -11.45
CA PRO A 383 28.37 -1.50 -10.37
C PRO A 383 28.86 -0.93 -9.04
N ASP A 384 29.62 0.17 -9.09
CA ASP A 384 30.18 0.89 -7.95
C ASP A 384 29.27 2.01 -7.40
N LYS A 385 28.16 2.27 -8.07
CA LYS A 385 27.14 3.24 -7.66
C LYS A 385 25.76 2.62 -7.80
N PRO A 386 25.38 1.74 -6.88
CA PRO A 386 24.07 1.09 -6.92
C PRO A 386 22.97 2.15 -6.90
N ARG A 387 22.00 1.96 -7.78
CA ARG A 387 20.81 2.81 -7.80
C ARG A 387 19.87 2.38 -6.68
N GLU A 388 19.08 3.34 -6.27
CA GLU A 388 18.04 3.15 -5.26
C GLU A 388 16.94 2.19 -5.71
N ARG A 389 16.84 1.88 -7.01
CA ARG A 389 15.75 1.14 -7.64
C ARG A 389 16.26 0.02 -8.54
N ASP A 390 16.95 -0.94 -7.97
CA ASP A 390 17.31 -2.19 -8.67
C ASP A 390 16.18 -3.24 -8.61
N THR A 391 14.94 -2.80 -8.39
CA THR A 391 13.74 -3.63 -8.26
C THR A 391 12.79 -3.53 -9.45
N GLY A 392 13.09 -2.65 -10.42
CA GLY A 392 12.18 -2.36 -11.53
C GLY A 392 10.99 -1.47 -11.17
N GLY A 393 10.98 -0.89 -9.96
CA GLY A 393 9.93 -0.03 -9.43
C GLY A 393 9.76 -0.17 -7.93
N GLU A 394 8.69 0.44 -7.40
CA GLU A 394 8.37 0.47 -5.97
C GLU A 394 7.36 -0.59 -5.55
N TYR A 395 6.73 -1.29 -6.51
CA TYR A 395 5.68 -2.25 -6.24
C TYR A 395 6.17 -3.67 -6.46
N PHE A 396 5.84 -4.52 -5.51
CA PHE A 396 6.11 -5.95 -5.54
C PHE A 396 4.84 -6.70 -5.16
N PRO A 397 3.85 -6.78 -6.07
CA PRO A 397 2.53 -7.27 -5.75
C PRO A 397 2.52 -8.75 -5.44
N ILE A 398 1.72 -9.09 -4.45
CA ILE A 398 1.34 -10.44 -4.07
C ILE A 398 -0.18 -10.49 -3.98
N ALA A 399 -0.80 -11.55 -4.46
CA ALA A 399 -2.24 -11.69 -4.44
C ALA A 399 -2.67 -13.09 -4.06
N PHE A 400 -3.77 -13.20 -3.32
CA PHE A 400 -4.53 -14.43 -3.19
C PHE A 400 -5.41 -14.62 -4.42
N LEU A 401 -5.43 -15.83 -4.94
CA LEU A 401 -6.40 -16.24 -5.93
C LEU A 401 -7.62 -16.85 -5.23
N ARG A 402 -8.74 -16.92 -5.94
CA ARG A 402 -10.02 -17.42 -5.42
C ARG A 402 -9.96 -18.87 -4.91
N ASP A 403 -8.96 -19.64 -5.30
CA ASP A 403 -8.72 -20.97 -4.78
C ASP A 403 -7.81 -21.01 -3.54
N GLY A 404 -7.47 -19.85 -2.98
CA GLY A 404 -6.58 -19.69 -1.84
C GLY A 404 -5.10 -19.84 -2.17
N SER A 405 -4.74 -20.08 -3.43
CA SER A 405 -3.33 -20.05 -3.85
C SER A 405 -2.81 -18.60 -3.90
N VAL A 406 -1.51 -18.44 -3.68
CA VAL A 406 -0.86 -17.14 -3.70
C VAL A 406 0.03 -17.01 -4.93
N VAL A 407 0.03 -15.84 -5.53
CA VAL A 407 0.83 -15.52 -6.71
C VAL A 407 1.59 -14.22 -6.51
N VAL A 408 2.72 -14.11 -7.21
CA VAL A 408 3.62 -12.98 -7.16
C VAL A 408 4.03 -12.60 -8.58
N VAL A 409 4.23 -11.32 -8.83
CA VAL A 409 4.74 -10.82 -10.10
C VAL A 409 5.93 -9.91 -9.85
N THR A 410 6.99 -10.08 -10.62
CA THR A 410 8.16 -9.21 -10.59
C THR A 410 8.43 -8.63 -11.98
N THR A 411 8.89 -7.39 -12.02
CA THR A 411 9.33 -6.74 -13.26
C THR A 411 10.57 -7.44 -13.81
N ILE A 412 10.61 -7.63 -15.13
CA ILE A 412 11.83 -7.90 -15.90
C ILE A 412 12.21 -6.59 -16.60
N GLN A 413 13.38 -6.07 -16.27
CA GLN A 413 13.93 -4.90 -16.93
C GLN A 413 15.46 -5.05 -17.04
N ASP A 414 15.93 -5.55 -18.17
CA ASP A 414 17.35 -5.71 -18.46
C ASP A 414 17.71 -5.00 -19.77
N ASP A 415 18.19 -3.77 -19.63
CA ASP A 415 18.57 -2.93 -20.78
C ASP A 415 19.77 -3.50 -21.53
N GLN A 416 20.68 -4.22 -20.86
CA GLN A 416 21.82 -4.88 -21.51
C GLN A 416 21.40 -6.00 -22.44
N LYS A 417 20.44 -6.79 -22.02
CA LYS A 417 19.90 -7.90 -22.79
C LYS A 417 18.73 -7.53 -23.68
N ASN A 418 18.30 -6.27 -23.63
CA ASN A 418 17.07 -5.80 -24.27
C ASN A 418 15.87 -6.70 -23.91
N ARG A 419 15.75 -7.00 -22.61
CA ARG A 419 14.73 -7.92 -22.11
C ARG A 419 13.82 -7.19 -21.14
N PHE A 420 12.54 -7.07 -21.52
CA PHE A 420 11.53 -6.33 -20.78
C PHE A 420 10.26 -7.17 -20.64
N GLY A 421 9.58 -7.07 -19.51
CA GLY A 421 8.36 -7.79 -19.23
C GLY A 421 8.16 -8.04 -17.74
N PHE A 422 7.62 -9.20 -17.43
CA PHE A 422 7.43 -9.63 -16.05
C PHE A 422 7.62 -11.15 -15.89
N SER A 423 7.96 -11.56 -14.67
CA SER A 423 7.96 -12.94 -14.22
C SER A 423 6.77 -13.20 -13.31
N PHE A 424 6.04 -14.27 -13.57
CA PHE A 424 4.92 -14.73 -12.75
C PHE A 424 5.33 -15.98 -11.97
N TRP A 425 5.02 -15.99 -10.66
CA TRP A 425 5.36 -17.06 -9.72
C TRP A 425 4.11 -17.54 -8.97
N ARG A 426 4.06 -18.83 -8.64
CA ARG A 426 3.12 -19.37 -7.65
C ARG A 426 3.85 -19.70 -6.36
N VAL A 427 3.18 -19.45 -5.24
CA VAL A 427 3.63 -19.86 -3.91
C VAL A 427 3.00 -21.23 -3.62
N GLU A 428 3.85 -22.25 -3.36
CA GLU A 428 3.47 -23.65 -3.14
C GLU A 428 3.63 -24.09 -1.69
#